data_3babbd235e0c20752b990e779662e845
#
_entry.id   3babbd235e0c20752b990e779662e845
#
_cell.length_a   1.000
_cell.length_b   1.000
_cell.length_c   1.000
_cell.angle_alpha   90.00
_cell.angle_beta   90.00
_cell.angle_gamma   90.00
#
_symmetry.space_group_name_H-M   'P 1'
#
loop_
_entity.id
_entity.type
_entity.pdbx_description
1 polymer ?
#
loop_
_entity_poly.entity_id
_entity_poly.type
_entity_poly.pdbx_seq_one_letter_code
_entity_poly.pdbx_strand_id
1 'polypeptide(L)' 'MVANSQMQPMLTVREVARLLHVHPNTLRRWSDRGIIRAYRITQRGDRRFRPEDVTGLLSSLNAQADSEE' A
#
# COMPACT_ATOMS: atom_id res chain seq x y z
N MET A 1 -18.64 18.01 6.58
CA MET A 1 -18.02 18.42 6.35
C MET A 1 -16.77 18.02 6.79
N VAL A 2 -16.51 18.05 7.80
CA VAL A 2 -15.33 17.65 8.23
C VAL A 2 -15.00 16.24 7.97
N ALA A 3 -15.93 15.41 7.83
CA ALA A 3 -15.69 14.01 7.55
C ALA A 3 -14.85 13.80 6.33
N ASN A 4 -14.98 14.67 5.40
CA ASN A 4 -14.22 14.50 4.17
C ASN A 4 -12.75 14.70 4.38
N SER A 5 -12.38 15.54 5.29
CA SER A 5 -10.97 15.80 5.48
C SER A 5 -10.28 14.61 6.11
N GLN A 6 -11.03 13.69 6.68
CA GLN A 6 -10.43 12.54 7.26
C GLN A 6 -10.40 11.37 6.33
N MET A 7 -11.07 11.47 5.21
CA MET A 7 -11.09 10.39 4.28
C MET A 7 -10.06 10.62 3.23
N GLN A 8 -8.91 10.08 3.46
CA GLN A 8 -7.87 10.20 2.47
C GLN A 8 -8.16 9.28 1.32
N PRO A 9 -7.91 9.70 0.11
CA PRO A 9 -8.12 8.85 -1.05
C PRO A 9 -7.25 7.62 -0.91
N MET A 10 -7.85 6.48 -1.15
CA MET A 10 -7.10 5.24 -1.11
C MET A 10 -6.44 5.02 -2.45
N LEU A 11 -5.32 4.32 -2.42
CA LEU A 11 -4.53 4.10 -3.61
C LEU A 11 -4.83 2.73 -4.21
N THR A 12 -4.74 2.64 -5.53
CA THR A 12 -4.95 1.38 -6.20
C THR A 12 -3.69 0.54 -6.17
N VAL A 13 -3.84 -0.74 -6.51
CA VAL A 13 -2.68 -1.64 -6.61
C VAL A 13 -1.65 -1.05 -7.55
N ARG A 14 -2.10 -0.57 -8.69
CA ARG A 14 -1.20 -0.05 -9.70
C ARG A 14 -0.44 1.17 -9.20
N GLU A 15 -1.14 2.05 -8.51
CA GLU A 15 -0.51 3.24 -7.96
C GLU A 15 0.55 2.90 -6.93
N VAL A 16 0.21 1.99 -6.03
CA VAL A 16 1.14 1.62 -4.97
C VAL A 16 2.33 0.86 -5.54
N ALA A 17 2.08 -0.03 -6.49
CA ALA A 17 3.17 -0.76 -7.11
C ALA A 17 4.17 0.20 -7.74
N ARG A 18 3.66 1.24 -8.36
CA ARG A 18 4.51 2.24 -8.98
C ARG A 18 5.31 3.00 -7.92
N LEU A 19 4.67 3.37 -6.83
CA LEU A 19 5.36 4.08 -5.77
C LEU A 19 6.45 3.24 -5.14
N LEU A 20 6.21 1.95 -5.00
CA LEU A 20 7.16 1.06 -4.38
C LEU A 20 8.14 0.45 -5.37
N HIS A 21 7.95 0.73 -6.64
CA HIS A 21 8.82 0.21 -7.70
C HIS A 21 8.81 -1.31 -7.75
N VAL A 22 7.63 -1.90 -7.63
CA VAL A 22 7.48 -3.34 -7.72
C VAL A 22 6.37 -3.65 -8.71
N HIS A 23 6.34 -4.88 -9.17
CA HIS A 23 5.29 -5.32 -10.05
C HIS A 23 3.97 -5.45 -9.28
N PRO A 24 2.83 -5.15 -9.91
CA PRO A 24 1.54 -5.29 -9.22
C PRO A 24 1.32 -6.66 -8.61
N ASN A 25 1.79 -7.71 -9.26
CA ASN A 25 1.63 -9.06 -8.72
C ASN A 25 2.41 -9.24 -7.43
N THR A 26 3.57 -8.61 -7.35
CA THR A 26 4.37 -8.64 -6.14
C THR A 26 3.61 -7.98 -4.99
N LEU A 27 2.98 -6.86 -5.29
CA LEU A 27 2.23 -6.15 -4.27
C LEU A 27 1.04 -6.98 -3.80
N ARG A 28 0.36 -7.66 -4.72
CA ARG A 28 -0.76 -8.51 -4.35
C ARG A 28 -0.30 -9.64 -3.44
N ARG A 29 0.84 -10.21 -3.74
CA ARG A 29 1.41 -11.25 -2.92
C ARG A 29 1.73 -10.72 -1.53
N TRP A 30 2.30 -9.53 -1.47
CA TRP A 30 2.63 -8.91 -0.20
C TRP A 30 1.37 -8.68 0.64
N SER A 31 0.30 -8.23 0.01
CA SER A 31 -0.94 -8.00 0.75
C SER A 31 -1.54 -9.32 1.22
N ASP A 32 -1.40 -10.38 0.43
CA ASP A 32 -1.90 -11.70 0.83
C ASP A 32 -1.13 -12.23 2.03
N ARG A 33 0.13 -11.88 2.15
CA ARG A 33 0.94 -12.33 3.26
C ARG A 33 0.86 -11.43 4.47
N GLY A 34 0.12 -10.34 4.36
CA GLY A 34 -0.01 -9.42 5.46
C GLY A 34 1.14 -8.45 5.62
N ILE A 35 2.03 -8.38 4.63
CA ILE A 35 3.13 -7.44 4.68
C ILE A 35 2.62 -6.02 4.58
N ILE A 36 1.58 -5.81 3.79
CA ILE A 36 0.93 -4.53 3.70
C ILE A 36 -0.57 -4.77 3.74
N ARG A 37 -1.29 -3.90 4.42
CA ARG A 37 -2.72 -4.08 4.58
C ARG A 37 -3.46 -3.59 3.35
N ALA A 38 -4.36 -4.41 2.85
CA ALA A 38 -5.20 -4.05 1.72
C ALA A 38 -6.63 -4.01 2.18
N TYR A 39 -7.39 -3.07 1.64
CA TYR A 39 -8.80 -2.93 1.95
C TYR A 39 -9.60 -3.21 0.68
N ARG A 40 -10.67 -3.95 0.82
CA ARG A 40 -11.54 -4.24 -0.31
C ARG A 40 -12.75 -3.37 -0.20
N ILE A 41 -12.98 -2.56 -1.20
CA ILE A 41 -14.07 -1.62 -1.16
C ILE A 41 -15.26 -2.05 -2.01
N THR A 42 -15.10 -3.12 -2.78
CA THR A 42 -16.21 -3.64 -3.56
C THR A 42 -16.27 -5.13 -3.41
N GLN A 43 -17.40 -5.69 -3.82
CA GLN A 43 -17.55 -7.13 -3.76
C GLN A 43 -16.67 -7.84 -4.76
N ARG A 44 -16.22 -7.14 -5.76
CA ARG A 44 -15.33 -7.73 -6.73
C ARG A 44 -13.98 -8.02 -6.14
N GLY A 45 -13.69 -7.43 -5.00
CA GLY A 45 -12.42 -7.67 -4.38
C GLY A 45 -11.32 -6.74 -4.84
N ASP A 46 -11.71 -5.60 -5.40
CA ASP A 46 -10.72 -4.59 -5.76
C ASP A 46 -10.00 -4.16 -4.51
N ARG A 47 -8.69 -4.16 -4.56
CA ARG A 47 -7.87 -3.81 -3.42
C ARG A 47 -7.53 -2.33 -3.44
N ARG A 48 -7.54 -1.75 -2.26
CA ARG A 48 -7.11 -0.37 -2.09
C ARG A 48 -6.18 -0.31 -0.90
N PHE A 49 -5.33 0.68 -0.89
CA PHE A 49 -4.32 0.82 0.16
C PHE A 49 -4.38 2.22 0.72
N ARG A 50 -4.16 2.33 2.02
CA ARG A 50 -4.12 3.64 2.63
C ARG A 50 -2.75 4.25 2.44
N PRO A 51 -2.69 5.57 2.22
CA PRO A 51 -1.38 6.21 2.03
C PRO A 51 -0.44 5.96 3.20
N GLU A 52 -0.96 5.94 4.41
CA GLU A 52 -0.10 5.76 5.58
C GLU A 52 0.50 4.37 5.62
N ASP A 53 -0.23 3.36 5.14
CA ASP A 53 0.29 2.01 5.10
C ASP A 53 1.41 1.91 4.09
N VAL A 54 1.27 2.60 2.98
CA VAL A 54 2.29 2.62 1.95
C VAL A 54 3.54 3.32 2.46
N THR A 55 3.36 4.44 3.13
CA THR A 55 4.47 5.18 3.68
C THR A 55 5.23 4.34 4.71
N GLY A 56 4.48 3.62 5.54
CA GLY A 56 5.10 2.76 6.54
C GLY A 56 5.94 1.68 5.92
N LEU A 57 5.43 1.05 4.87
CA LEU A 57 6.17 0.00 4.21
C LEU A 57 7.40 0.57 3.52
N LEU A 58 7.26 1.72 2.91
CA LEU A 58 8.37 2.36 2.23
C LEU A 58 9.50 2.68 3.21
N SER A 59 9.15 3.18 4.38
CA SER A 59 10.13 3.44 5.41
C SER A 59 10.85 2.18 5.84
N SER A 60 10.10 1.10 5.95
CA SER A 60 10.65 -0.17 6.34
C SER A 60 11.65 -0.67 5.31
N LEU A 61 11.31 -0.54 4.05
CA LEU A 61 12.19 -0.97 2.99
C LEU A 61 13.47 -0.13 2.96
N ASN A 62 13.31 1.16 3.17
CA ASN A 62 14.48 2.05 3.19
C ASN A 62 15.39 1.73 4.37
N ALA A 63 14.80 1.42 5.51
CA ALA A 63 15.58 1.07 6.67
C ALA A 63 16.39 -0.19 6.43
N GLN A 64 15.78 -1.15 5.74
CA GLN A 64 16.48 -2.37 5.44
C GLN A 64 17.62 -2.14 4.46
N ALA A 65 17.38 -1.29 3.49
CA ALA A 65 18.40 -0.98 2.52
C ALA A 65 19.59 -0.32 3.22
N ASP A 66 19.30 0.58 4.14
CA ASP A 66 20.36 1.24 4.88
C ASP A 66 21.14 0.27 5.72
N SER A 67 20.47 -0.66 6.34
CA SER A 67 21.18 -1.55 7.23
C SER A 67 22.05 -2.52 6.47
N GLU A 68 21.82 -2.68 5.21
CA GLU A 68 22.68 -3.55 4.42
C GLU A 68 23.96 -2.87 4.02
N GLU A 69 24.00 -1.59 4.19
CA GLU A 69 25.19 -0.87 3.91
C GLU A 69 26.22 -1.13 4.98
#